data_a7495747b3e6d45eb59c82edb3351733
#
_entry.id   a7495747b3e6d45eb59c82edb3351733
#
_cell.length_a   1.000
_cell.length_b   1.000
_cell.length_c   1.000
_cell.angle_alpha   90.00
_cell.angle_beta   90.00
_cell.angle_gamma   90.00
#
_symmetry.space_group_name_H-M   'P 1'
#
loop_
_entity.id
_entity.type
_entity.pdbx_description
1 polymer ?
#
loop_
_entity_poly.entity_id
_entity_poly.type
_entity_poly.pdbx_seq_one_letter_code
_entity_poly.pdbx_strand_id
1 'polypeptide(L)'
;SFLDVLQFLINTWMNEQDKIEKQTKAVVGFIRQSSLRDESSATLEDLDFDGEDKALELFEKHYDRLNHGFQFQPQNKFPPSMGLSLLLRQYHRTGHANSLTMTENTLKAMKFGGIYDQIGGGLSRYSTDYRWLVPHFEKMLYDNALFTTALIETYQVTGKKEFAEFANDLLQYIDRDMTSKEGAFFSAEDADSEGVEGKFYVWTQEEVEQILGRKTASIAIPYYNITPGGNFEGKNILNITRDPKTVAKDVGMQEADGLKELAIAREKLLEVRSKRIRPLLDDKILTSWNALMISAMAKTGRVLDDAERIQKSARAMEFLLTQLRTPEGKILRRYRDGEARYDGYLFDYTATATACLDLYEATNEPHYIQTAHELMQRVEDKFLSDNGTFHETASDGEELLVRQISGYDGVEPSGNSNAALALLRLSAYLADPSLSLKAEKIFLNFNEELMEHGLNAAFMLQALHLYLGGLKEVAVVGKRNDTATQE
;
A
#
# COMPACT_ATOMS: atom_id res chain seq x y z
N SER A 1 11.03 -37.21 15.58
CA SER A 1 12.00 -36.60 14.65
C SER A 1 11.39 -36.40 13.27
N PHE A 2 12.03 -35.66 12.37
CA PHE A 2 11.55 -35.51 10.96
C PHE A 2 11.47 -36.89 10.25
N LEU A 3 12.40 -37.79 10.56
CA LEU A 3 12.41 -39.16 10.03
C LEU A 3 11.17 -39.97 10.48
N ASP A 4 10.72 -39.80 11.71
CA ASP A 4 9.54 -40.52 12.20
C ASP A 4 8.25 -40.02 11.47
N VAL A 5 8.17 -38.73 11.17
CA VAL A 5 7.08 -38.17 10.36
C VAL A 5 7.10 -38.73 8.94
N LEU A 6 8.25 -38.77 8.29
CA LEU A 6 8.39 -39.37 6.96
C LEU A 6 8.02 -40.84 6.96
N GLN A 7 8.52 -41.61 7.95
CA GLN A 7 8.19 -43.04 8.08
C GLN A 7 6.71 -43.28 8.29
N PHE A 8 6.06 -42.42 9.12
CA PHE A 8 4.63 -42.47 9.32
C PHE A 8 3.85 -42.18 8.02
N LEU A 9 4.24 -41.15 7.29
CA LEU A 9 3.60 -40.80 6.02
C LEU A 9 3.76 -41.91 4.97
N ILE A 10 4.97 -42.49 4.85
CA ILE A 10 5.22 -43.61 3.95
C ILE A 10 4.34 -44.81 4.33
N ASN A 11 4.33 -45.18 5.61
CA ASN A 11 3.52 -46.31 6.07
C ASN A 11 2.01 -46.07 5.84
N THR A 12 1.52 -44.87 6.10
CA THR A 12 0.12 -44.53 5.86
C THR A 12 -0.20 -44.58 4.37
N TRP A 13 0.68 -44.01 3.50
CA TRP A 13 0.52 -44.07 2.05
C TRP A 13 0.50 -45.48 1.50
N MET A 14 1.38 -46.35 2.01
CA MET A 14 1.49 -47.73 1.52
C MET A 14 0.36 -48.62 2.00
N ASN A 15 -0.19 -48.39 3.19
CA ASN A 15 -1.10 -49.34 3.84
C ASN A 15 -2.54 -48.82 4.06
N GLU A 16 -2.80 -47.53 3.93
CA GLU A 16 -4.08 -46.89 4.24
C GLU A 16 -4.60 -45.99 3.11
N GLN A 17 -4.41 -46.36 1.85
CA GLN A 17 -4.78 -45.54 0.68
C GLN A 17 -6.25 -45.15 0.67
N ASP A 18 -7.15 -46.07 0.99
CA ASP A 18 -8.62 -45.80 1.05
C ASP A 18 -8.94 -44.70 2.08
N LYS A 19 -8.24 -44.71 3.21
CA LYS A 19 -8.41 -43.68 4.26
C LYS A 19 -7.89 -42.33 3.79
N ILE A 20 -6.75 -42.32 3.11
CA ILE A 20 -6.19 -41.09 2.52
C ILE A 20 -7.16 -40.54 1.48
N GLU A 21 -7.66 -41.37 0.55
CA GLU A 21 -8.63 -40.91 -0.46
C GLU A 21 -9.89 -40.34 0.16
N LYS A 22 -10.43 -41.00 1.17
CA LYS A 22 -11.62 -40.51 1.88
C LYS A 22 -11.36 -39.17 2.56
N GLN A 23 -10.23 -39.04 3.24
CA GLN A 23 -9.83 -37.79 3.88
C GLN A 23 -9.60 -36.68 2.85
N THR A 24 -8.87 -36.96 1.77
CA THR A 24 -8.62 -36.02 0.67
C THR A 24 -9.92 -35.53 0.06
N LYS A 25 -10.87 -36.45 -0.25
CA LYS A 25 -12.19 -36.07 -0.76
C LYS A 25 -12.96 -35.18 0.23
N ALA A 26 -12.86 -35.48 1.53
CA ALA A 26 -13.52 -34.66 2.55
C ALA A 26 -12.88 -33.27 2.66
N VAL A 27 -11.53 -33.18 2.66
CA VAL A 27 -10.79 -31.90 2.70
C VAL A 27 -11.06 -31.07 1.44
N VAL A 28 -10.97 -31.67 0.26
CA VAL A 28 -11.27 -30.98 -1.01
C VAL A 28 -12.73 -30.54 -1.06
N GLY A 29 -13.65 -31.39 -0.57
CA GLY A 29 -15.07 -31.04 -0.46
C GLY A 29 -15.29 -29.84 0.48
N PHE A 30 -14.62 -29.84 1.65
CA PHE A 30 -14.67 -28.71 2.58
C PHE A 30 -14.07 -27.43 1.97
N ILE A 31 -12.89 -27.51 1.34
CA ILE A 31 -12.27 -26.36 0.67
C ILE A 31 -13.19 -25.83 -0.43
N ARG A 32 -13.78 -26.71 -1.26
CA ARG A 32 -14.73 -26.29 -2.29
C ARG A 32 -15.92 -25.59 -1.68
N GLN A 33 -16.54 -26.16 -0.66
CA GLN A 33 -17.71 -25.58 0.00
C GLN A 33 -17.37 -24.24 0.68
N SER A 34 -16.22 -24.11 1.31
CA SER A 34 -15.77 -22.85 1.92
C SER A 34 -15.33 -21.79 0.92
N SER A 35 -15.00 -22.19 -0.32
CA SER A 35 -14.61 -21.29 -1.40
C SER A 35 -15.74 -20.95 -2.36
N LEU A 36 -16.85 -21.72 -2.31
CA LEU A 36 -18.07 -21.39 -3.00
C LEU A 36 -18.77 -20.28 -2.22
N ARG A 37 -18.94 -19.14 -2.86
CA ARG A 37 -19.89 -18.13 -2.39
C ARG A 37 -21.22 -18.44 -3.03
N ASP A 38 -22.20 -18.79 -2.20
CA ASP A 38 -23.59 -18.80 -2.65
C ASP A 38 -23.98 -17.39 -3.11
N GLU A 39 -24.94 -17.30 -3.99
CA GLU A 39 -25.48 -16.01 -4.40
C GLU A 39 -26.03 -15.31 -3.16
N SER A 40 -25.59 -14.09 -2.89
CA SER A 40 -26.04 -13.33 -1.73
C SER A 40 -27.54 -13.06 -1.81
N SER A 41 -28.23 -13.11 -0.67
CA SER A 41 -29.61 -12.65 -0.57
C SER A 41 -29.73 -11.13 -0.45
N ALA A 42 -28.61 -10.40 -0.39
CA ALA A 42 -28.61 -8.95 -0.31
C ALA A 42 -29.18 -8.32 -1.58
N THR A 43 -29.87 -7.21 -1.40
CA THR A 43 -30.51 -6.40 -2.45
C THR A 43 -29.86 -5.03 -2.56
N LEU A 44 -30.23 -4.25 -3.57
CA LEU A 44 -29.73 -2.89 -3.70
C LEU A 44 -30.06 -1.98 -2.51
N GLU A 45 -31.14 -2.29 -1.80
CA GLU A 45 -31.54 -1.55 -0.59
C GLU A 45 -30.58 -1.79 0.60
N ASP A 46 -29.82 -2.88 0.55
CA ASP A 46 -28.80 -3.20 1.56
C ASP A 46 -27.44 -2.56 1.27
N LEU A 47 -27.30 -1.88 0.11
CA LEU A 47 -26.10 -1.12 -0.23
C LEU A 47 -26.23 0.33 0.25
N ASP A 48 -25.72 0.58 1.44
CA ASP A 48 -25.76 1.88 2.10
C ASP A 48 -24.42 2.20 2.81
N PHE A 49 -24.41 3.26 3.62
CA PHE A 49 -23.24 3.66 4.39
C PHE A 49 -23.10 2.98 5.76
N ASP A 50 -23.98 2.06 6.13
CA ASP A 50 -23.95 1.42 7.45
C ASP A 50 -22.64 0.62 7.67
N GLY A 51 -22.16 -0.06 6.64
CA GLY A 51 -20.86 -0.76 6.70
C GLY A 51 -19.68 0.18 6.97
N GLU A 52 -19.68 1.36 6.35
CA GLU A 52 -18.68 2.41 6.60
C GLU A 52 -18.79 2.97 8.02
N ASP A 53 -20.00 3.21 8.51
CA ASP A 53 -20.25 3.74 9.84
C ASP A 53 -19.90 2.72 10.94
N LYS A 54 -20.20 1.43 10.75
CA LYS A 54 -19.74 0.33 11.62
C LYS A 54 -18.21 0.18 11.62
N ALA A 55 -17.57 0.32 10.45
CA ALA A 55 -16.11 0.32 10.37
C ALA A 55 -15.50 1.48 11.17
N LEU A 56 -16.10 2.69 11.12
CA LEU A 56 -15.67 3.82 11.95
C LEU A 56 -15.77 3.50 13.43
N GLU A 57 -16.87 2.93 13.91
CA GLU A 57 -17.04 2.54 15.32
C GLU A 57 -15.92 1.57 15.77
N LEU A 58 -15.54 0.64 14.90
CA LEU A 58 -14.43 -0.28 15.16
C LEU A 58 -13.08 0.45 15.19
N PHE A 59 -12.83 1.39 14.28
CA PHE A 59 -11.63 2.22 14.30
C PHE A 59 -11.56 3.04 15.60
N GLU A 60 -12.64 3.70 16.01
CA GLU A 60 -12.69 4.47 17.27
C GLU A 60 -12.45 3.60 18.50
N LYS A 61 -13.03 2.42 18.54
CA LYS A 61 -12.88 1.44 19.62
C LYS A 61 -11.43 0.94 19.77
N HIS A 62 -10.73 0.74 18.67
CA HIS A 62 -9.37 0.20 18.66
C HIS A 62 -8.29 1.28 18.57
N TYR A 63 -8.67 2.57 18.51
CA TYR A 63 -7.73 3.66 18.41
C TYR A 63 -6.90 3.84 19.69
N ASP A 64 -5.57 3.75 19.54
CA ASP A 64 -4.63 4.06 20.60
C ASP A 64 -4.50 5.58 20.76
N ARG A 65 -5.13 6.14 21.77
CA ARG A 65 -5.13 7.59 22.02
C ARG A 65 -3.80 8.15 22.49
N LEU A 66 -2.90 7.29 22.98
CA LEU A 66 -1.59 7.70 23.51
C LEU A 66 -0.51 7.67 22.42
N ASN A 67 -0.45 6.56 21.67
CA ASN A 67 0.61 6.35 20.67
C ASN A 67 0.07 6.42 19.23
N HIS A 68 -1.21 6.66 19.07
CA HIS A 68 -1.93 6.73 17.79
C HIS A 68 -1.88 5.42 16.97
N GLY A 69 -2.68 5.35 15.91
CA GLY A 69 -2.88 4.09 15.18
C GLY A 69 -3.85 3.16 15.89
N PHE A 70 -3.98 1.92 15.41
CA PHE A 70 -5.02 1.01 15.86
C PHE A 70 -4.41 -0.27 16.41
N GLN A 71 -4.95 -0.74 17.54
CA GLN A 71 -4.51 -1.95 18.23
C GLN A 71 -5.46 -3.10 17.92
N PHE A 72 -5.22 -3.80 16.82
CA PHE A 72 -5.94 -5.03 16.46
C PHE A 72 -5.23 -6.29 16.99
N GLN A 73 -3.95 -6.17 17.36
CA GLN A 73 -3.11 -7.25 17.91
C GLN A 73 -2.40 -6.79 19.18
N PRO A 74 -2.07 -7.71 20.11
CA PRO A 74 -1.55 -7.35 21.43
C PRO A 74 -0.20 -6.64 21.43
N GLN A 75 0.65 -6.83 20.41
CA GLN A 75 2.03 -6.32 20.41
C GLN A 75 2.37 -5.53 19.14
N ASN A 76 1.95 -5.99 17.97
CA ASN A 76 2.36 -5.39 16.70
C ASN A 76 1.35 -4.35 16.21
N LYS A 77 1.85 -3.29 15.56
CA LYS A 77 1.03 -2.34 14.80
C LYS A 77 1.41 -2.36 13.34
N PHE A 78 0.42 -2.56 12.48
CA PHE A 78 0.58 -2.47 11.03
C PHE A 78 0.11 -1.11 10.51
N PRO A 79 0.74 -0.55 9.46
CA PRO A 79 0.26 0.65 8.79
C PRO A 79 -1.18 0.45 8.27
N PRO A 80 -2.16 1.19 8.77
CA PRO A 80 -3.57 0.99 8.40
C PRO A 80 -3.95 1.88 7.19
N SER A 81 -3.09 1.98 6.18
CA SER A 81 -3.16 2.99 5.12
C SER A 81 -4.51 3.00 4.39
N MET A 82 -5.07 1.83 4.04
CA MET A 82 -6.41 1.75 3.42
C MET A 82 -7.51 2.22 4.37
N GLY A 83 -7.41 1.88 5.65
CA GLY A 83 -8.34 2.36 6.68
C GLY A 83 -8.29 3.88 6.87
N LEU A 84 -7.07 4.48 6.81
CA LEU A 84 -6.92 5.93 6.88
C LEU A 84 -7.57 6.62 5.68
N SER A 85 -7.41 6.08 4.48
CA SER A 85 -8.10 6.57 3.27
C SER A 85 -9.63 6.45 3.37
N LEU A 86 -10.15 5.39 4.01
CA LEU A 86 -11.59 5.25 4.29
C LEU A 86 -12.06 6.32 5.29
N LEU A 87 -11.31 6.55 6.37
CA LEU A 87 -11.64 7.58 7.36
C LEU A 87 -11.67 9.00 6.76
N LEU A 88 -10.82 9.30 5.78
CA LEU A 88 -10.87 10.58 5.05
C LEU A 88 -12.16 10.75 4.24
N ARG A 89 -12.64 9.68 3.59
CA ARG A 89 -13.91 9.66 2.84
C ARG A 89 -15.09 9.85 3.78
N GLN A 90 -15.08 9.16 4.90
CA GLN A 90 -16.09 9.28 5.94
C GLN A 90 -16.11 10.70 6.54
N TYR A 91 -14.95 11.31 6.80
CA TYR A 91 -14.85 12.72 7.20
C TYR A 91 -15.44 13.65 6.15
N HIS A 92 -15.11 13.43 4.88
CA HIS A 92 -15.64 14.24 3.77
C HIS A 92 -17.18 14.15 3.67
N ARG A 93 -17.76 12.97 3.87
CA ARG A 93 -19.20 12.73 3.84
C ARG A 93 -19.92 13.37 5.02
N THR A 94 -19.40 13.19 6.24
CA THR A 94 -20.13 13.46 7.48
C THR A 94 -19.64 14.67 8.28
N GLY A 95 -18.43 15.15 8.03
CA GLY A 95 -17.74 16.13 8.86
C GLY A 95 -17.28 15.59 10.22
N HIS A 96 -17.26 14.26 10.43
CA HIS A 96 -16.92 13.67 11.71
C HIS A 96 -15.45 13.88 12.09
N ALA A 97 -15.19 14.81 13.01
CA ALA A 97 -13.85 15.31 13.30
C ALA A 97 -12.86 14.23 13.80
N ASN A 98 -13.35 13.17 14.47
CA ASN A 98 -12.47 12.12 14.96
C ASN A 98 -11.83 11.33 13.80
N SER A 99 -12.54 11.11 12.69
CA SER A 99 -12.00 10.42 11.51
C SER A 99 -10.75 11.11 10.97
N LEU A 100 -10.81 12.43 10.83
CA LEU A 100 -9.66 13.24 10.43
C LEU A 100 -8.56 13.24 11.50
N THR A 101 -8.92 13.40 12.77
CA THR A 101 -7.95 13.42 13.89
C THR A 101 -7.19 12.10 14.00
N MET A 102 -7.88 10.97 13.92
CA MET A 102 -7.25 9.64 13.93
C MET A 102 -6.29 9.47 12.76
N THR A 103 -6.70 9.90 11.56
CA THR A 103 -5.86 9.82 10.35
C THR A 103 -4.61 10.67 10.49
N GLU A 104 -4.72 11.96 10.77
CA GLU A 104 -3.57 12.86 10.90
C GLU A 104 -2.58 12.38 11.96
N ASN A 105 -3.08 12.03 13.14
CA ASN A 105 -2.22 11.63 14.25
C ASN A 105 -1.53 10.28 13.99
N THR A 106 -2.20 9.34 13.32
CA THR A 106 -1.59 8.06 12.95
C THR A 106 -0.49 8.25 11.91
N LEU A 107 -0.74 9.04 10.87
CA LEU A 107 0.28 9.35 9.85
C LEU A 107 1.51 10.03 10.47
N LYS A 108 1.31 10.99 11.38
CA LYS A 108 2.41 11.66 12.10
C LYS A 108 3.15 10.71 13.02
N ALA A 109 2.44 9.87 13.78
CA ALA A 109 3.06 8.91 14.68
C ALA A 109 3.95 7.90 13.93
N MET A 110 3.50 7.42 12.76
CA MET A 110 4.31 6.58 11.90
C MET A 110 5.50 7.36 11.31
N LYS A 111 5.29 8.58 10.79
CA LYS A 111 6.36 9.38 10.17
C LYS A 111 7.46 9.75 11.16
N PHE A 112 7.12 10.04 12.40
CA PHE A 112 8.08 10.44 13.43
C PHE A 112 8.59 9.27 14.28
N GLY A 113 7.94 8.11 14.22
CA GLY A 113 8.37 6.87 14.87
C GLY A 113 9.61 6.26 14.22
N GLY A 114 10.15 5.23 14.87
CA GLY A 114 11.26 4.44 14.31
C GLY A 114 10.84 3.52 13.17
N ILE A 115 9.53 3.31 12.96
CA ILE A 115 9.01 2.58 11.80
C ILE A 115 9.31 3.30 10.49
N TYR A 116 9.49 4.61 10.51
CA TYR A 116 9.94 5.39 9.38
C TYR A 116 11.44 5.65 9.49
N ASP A 117 12.18 5.40 8.42
CA ASP A 117 13.62 5.66 8.36
C ASP A 117 13.89 7.17 8.29
N GLN A 118 14.27 7.77 9.42
CA GLN A 118 14.48 9.22 9.55
C GLN A 118 15.64 9.76 8.71
N ILE A 119 16.56 8.91 8.27
CA ILE A 119 17.73 9.31 7.48
C ILE A 119 17.51 9.09 5.99
N GLY A 120 17.13 7.89 5.59
CA GLY A 120 17.01 7.52 4.18
C GLY A 120 15.61 7.61 3.62
N GLY A 121 14.61 7.75 4.46
CA GLY A 121 13.21 7.65 4.06
C GLY A 121 12.73 6.20 3.91
N GLY A 122 11.46 6.07 3.64
CA GLY A 122 10.78 4.79 3.51
C GLY A 122 10.21 4.25 4.81
N LEU A 123 9.06 3.60 4.70
CA LEU A 123 8.32 3.00 5.80
C LEU A 123 8.67 1.52 5.91
N SER A 124 8.97 1.05 7.11
CA SER A 124 9.12 -0.37 7.41
C SER A 124 7.76 -1.05 7.52
N ARG A 125 7.73 -2.38 7.37
CA ARG A 125 6.52 -3.19 7.19
C ARG A 125 5.54 -3.09 8.34
N TYR A 126 6.01 -3.20 9.60
CA TYR A 126 5.19 -3.05 10.80
C TYR A 126 6.07 -2.70 12.00
N SER A 127 5.44 -2.19 13.07
CA SER A 127 6.09 -2.00 14.36
C SER A 127 5.87 -3.22 15.23
N THR A 128 6.94 -3.69 15.87
CA THR A 128 6.89 -4.80 16.85
C THR A 128 6.43 -4.34 18.24
N ASP A 129 6.21 -3.03 18.41
CA ASP A 129 5.69 -2.42 19.60
C ASP A 129 4.49 -1.49 19.30
N TYR A 130 3.77 -1.09 20.34
CA TYR A 130 2.60 -0.21 20.20
C TYR A 130 2.95 1.27 20.05
N ARG A 131 4.24 1.67 20.14
CA ARG A 131 4.72 3.06 20.08
C ARG A 131 5.27 3.49 18.73
N TRP A 132 5.23 2.62 17.72
CA TRP A 132 5.83 2.84 16.40
C TRP A 132 7.36 3.00 16.44
N LEU A 133 8.04 2.50 17.52
CA LEU A 133 9.48 2.71 17.72
C LEU A 133 10.34 1.60 17.10
N VAL A 134 10.07 0.35 17.46
CA VAL A 134 10.90 -0.78 17.01
C VAL A 134 10.24 -1.44 15.81
N PRO A 135 10.70 -1.21 14.57
CA PRO A 135 10.12 -1.84 13.40
C PRO A 135 10.63 -3.28 13.23
N HIS A 136 9.89 -4.08 12.46
CA HIS A 136 10.50 -5.10 11.63
C HIS A 136 11.06 -4.35 10.41
N PHE A 137 12.41 -4.35 10.27
CA PHE A 137 13.11 -3.40 9.39
C PHE A 137 12.93 -3.63 7.89
N GLU A 138 12.21 -4.68 7.48
CA GLU A 138 11.84 -4.93 6.08
C GLU A 138 11.01 -3.77 5.52
N LYS A 139 11.30 -3.33 4.29
CA LYS A 139 10.55 -2.28 3.61
C LYS A 139 9.90 -2.83 2.35
N MET A 140 8.56 -2.84 2.33
CA MET A 140 7.77 -3.35 1.21
C MET A 140 7.31 -2.23 0.29
N LEU A 141 7.31 -2.47 -1.02
CA LEU A 141 6.86 -1.48 -2.00
C LEU A 141 5.38 -1.12 -1.81
N TYR A 142 4.52 -2.13 -1.58
CA TYR A 142 3.08 -1.90 -1.41
C TYR A 142 2.76 -1.05 -0.17
N ASP A 143 3.44 -1.26 0.96
CA ASP A 143 3.24 -0.45 2.17
C ASP A 143 3.58 1.02 1.91
N ASN A 144 4.70 1.26 1.24
CA ASN A 144 5.15 2.59 0.87
C ASN A 144 4.21 3.27 -0.14
N ALA A 145 3.65 2.52 -1.09
CA ALA A 145 2.65 3.03 -2.04
C ALA A 145 1.35 3.44 -1.36
N LEU A 146 0.80 2.57 -0.53
CA LEU A 146 -0.45 2.83 0.19
C LEU A 146 -0.30 3.96 1.22
N PHE A 147 0.84 4.01 1.92
CA PHE A 147 1.14 5.10 2.84
C PHE A 147 1.27 6.45 2.12
N THR A 148 1.94 6.48 0.96
CA THR A 148 2.02 7.68 0.11
C THR A 148 0.62 8.14 -0.32
N THR A 149 -0.24 7.20 -0.72
CA THR A 149 -1.64 7.51 -1.09
C THR A 149 -2.39 8.15 0.08
N ALA A 150 -2.31 7.58 1.28
CA ALA A 150 -2.95 8.14 2.46
C ALA A 150 -2.41 9.55 2.83
N LEU A 151 -1.11 9.79 2.66
CA LEU A 151 -0.48 11.09 2.89
C LEU A 151 -1.02 12.15 1.91
N ILE A 152 -1.04 11.84 0.62
CA ILE A 152 -1.47 12.82 -0.39
C ILE A 152 -2.98 13.09 -0.33
N GLU A 153 -3.81 12.09 -0.04
CA GLU A 153 -5.24 12.26 0.23
C GLU A 153 -5.47 13.12 1.48
N THR A 154 -4.67 12.94 2.54
CA THR A 154 -4.74 13.80 3.74
C THR A 154 -4.36 15.24 3.41
N TYR A 155 -3.34 15.46 2.57
CA TYR A 155 -3.01 16.79 2.08
C TYR A 155 -4.18 17.43 1.32
N GLN A 156 -4.82 16.69 0.42
CA GLN A 156 -5.99 17.18 -0.34
C GLN A 156 -7.15 17.62 0.56
N VAL A 157 -7.42 16.85 1.62
CA VAL A 157 -8.51 17.13 2.57
C VAL A 157 -8.18 18.31 3.48
N THR A 158 -6.91 18.47 3.88
CA THR A 158 -6.53 19.40 4.95
C THR A 158 -5.81 20.66 4.47
N GLY A 159 -5.16 20.63 3.31
CA GLY A 159 -4.23 21.66 2.83
C GLY A 159 -2.93 21.76 3.64
N LYS A 160 -2.68 20.86 4.61
CA LYS A 160 -1.49 20.89 5.47
C LYS A 160 -0.27 20.38 4.71
N LYS A 161 0.64 21.28 4.36
CA LYS A 161 1.85 21.00 3.54
C LYS A 161 2.73 19.88 4.09
N GLU A 162 2.74 19.66 5.42
CA GLU A 162 3.53 18.61 6.04
C GLU A 162 3.26 17.23 5.45
N PHE A 163 2.00 16.90 5.09
CA PHE A 163 1.66 15.61 4.48
C PHE A 163 2.20 15.46 3.07
N ALA A 164 2.19 16.55 2.29
CA ALA A 164 2.84 16.57 0.97
C ALA A 164 4.37 16.41 1.08
N GLU A 165 4.98 17.06 2.08
CA GLU A 165 6.42 16.93 2.37
C GLU A 165 6.77 15.49 2.79
N PHE A 166 5.93 14.84 3.60
CA PHE A 166 6.11 13.45 4.00
C PHE A 166 6.01 12.50 2.79
N ALA A 167 5.04 12.71 1.90
CA ALA A 167 4.91 11.95 0.66
C ALA A 167 6.14 12.12 -0.24
N ASN A 168 6.61 13.36 -0.42
CA ASN A 168 7.81 13.64 -1.21
C ASN A 168 9.07 12.99 -0.62
N ASP A 169 9.27 13.05 0.70
CA ASP A 169 10.40 12.43 1.37
C ASP A 169 10.43 10.91 1.18
N LEU A 170 9.26 10.27 1.28
CA LEU A 170 9.12 8.84 1.01
C LEU A 170 9.43 8.51 -0.45
N LEU A 171 8.89 9.27 -1.40
CA LEU A 171 9.09 9.02 -2.81
C LEU A 171 10.54 9.28 -3.26
N GLN A 172 11.32 10.14 -2.56
CA GLN A 172 12.76 10.23 -2.76
C GLN A 172 13.50 8.94 -2.40
N TYR A 173 13.03 8.21 -1.38
CA TYR A 173 13.55 6.87 -1.07
C TYR A 173 13.25 5.89 -2.22
N ILE A 174 12.02 5.86 -2.72
CA ILE A 174 11.64 5.00 -3.84
C ILE A 174 12.49 5.30 -5.08
N ASP A 175 12.65 6.57 -5.43
CA ASP A 175 13.47 7.01 -6.57
C ASP A 175 14.94 6.57 -6.44
N ARG A 176 15.52 6.70 -5.25
CA ARG A 176 16.94 6.44 -5.00
C ARG A 176 17.27 4.95 -4.84
N ASP A 177 16.44 4.21 -4.10
CA ASP A 177 16.79 2.89 -3.59
C ASP A 177 15.95 1.76 -4.18
N MET A 178 14.72 2.05 -4.63
CA MET A 178 13.76 1.03 -5.06
C MET A 178 13.44 1.09 -6.57
N THR A 179 14.12 1.91 -7.35
CA THR A 179 13.85 2.08 -8.78
C THR A 179 14.91 1.38 -9.63
N SER A 180 14.47 0.55 -10.56
CA SER A 180 15.33 -0.11 -11.54
C SER A 180 15.84 0.88 -12.60
N LYS A 181 16.84 0.47 -13.37
CA LYS A 181 17.38 1.28 -14.48
C LYS A 181 16.35 1.56 -15.57
N GLU A 182 15.41 0.64 -15.74
CA GLU A 182 14.32 0.73 -16.71
C GLU A 182 13.19 1.65 -16.22
N GLY A 183 13.13 1.95 -14.91
CA GLY A 183 12.18 2.86 -14.28
C GLY A 183 11.00 2.17 -13.62
N ALA A 184 11.00 0.85 -13.51
CA ALA A 184 10.06 0.10 -12.66
C ALA A 184 10.62 -0.06 -11.24
N PHE A 185 9.80 -0.52 -10.30
CA PHE A 185 10.14 -0.54 -8.88
C PHE A 185 10.39 -1.97 -8.39
N PHE A 186 11.45 -2.13 -7.59
CA PHE A 186 11.78 -3.35 -6.89
C PHE A 186 10.78 -3.65 -5.77
N SER A 187 10.67 -4.91 -5.34
CA SER A 187 9.60 -5.33 -4.43
C SER A 187 9.87 -5.04 -2.96
N ALA A 188 11.09 -5.24 -2.47
CA ALA A 188 11.39 -5.08 -1.04
C ALA A 188 12.88 -4.87 -0.76
N GLU A 189 13.20 -4.29 0.41
CA GLU A 189 14.50 -4.42 1.09
C GLU A 189 14.32 -5.32 2.31
N ASP A 190 15.26 -6.26 2.52
CA ASP A 190 15.28 -7.15 3.67
C ASP A 190 15.44 -6.39 5.00
N ALA A 191 15.05 -7.01 6.09
CA ALA A 191 15.28 -6.50 7.44
C ALA A 191 16.74 -6.62 7.89
N ASP A 192 17.45 -7.64 7.37
CA ASP A 192 18.78 -8.04 7.80
C ASP A 192 19.89 -7.44 6.96
N SER A 193 20.93 -6.98 7.64
CA SER A 193 22.24 -6.71 7.03
C SER A 193 23.29 -7.56 7.73
N GLU A 194 24.06 -8.33 6.95
CA GLU A 194 25.08 -9.26 7.48
C GLU A 194 24.50 -10.25 8.51
N GLY A 195 23.24 -10.68 8.32
CA GLY A 195 22.55 -11.63 9.20
C GLY A 195 22.11 -11.06 10.56
N VAL A 196 22.05 -9.72 10.69
CA VAL A 196 21.58 -9.03 11.89
C VAL A 196 20.50 -8.03 11.52
N GLU A 197 19.32 -8.20 12.11
CA GLU A 197 18.17 -7.32 11.85
C GLU A 197 18.44 -5.88 12.30
N GLY A 198 18.12 -4.93 11.46
CA GLY A 198 18.26 -3.50 11.74
C GLY A 198 19.68 -2.94 11.74
N LYS A 199 20.73 -3.76 11.59
CA LYS A 199 22.13 -3.33 11.67
C LYS A 199 22.47 -2.15 10.76
N PHE A 200 21.88 -2.10 9.58
CA PHE A 200 22.10 -1.01 8.63
C PHE A 200 21.55 0.33 9.12
N TYR A 201 20.47 0.32 9.91
CA TYR A 201 19.67 1.51 10.24
C TYR A 201 20.02 2.15 11.60
N VAL A 202 20.60 1.38 12.51
CA VAL A 202 20.82 1.81 13.90
C VAL A 202 22.18 2.49 14.10
N TRP A 203 22.27 3.32 15.16
CA TRP A 203 23.42 4.19 15.43
C TRP A 203 23.79 4.17 16.91
N THR A 204 25.08 4.30 17.24
CA THR A 204 25.50 4.69 18.58
C THR A 204 25.59 6.21 18.69
N GLN A 205 25.51 6.75 19.90
CA GLN A 205 25.70 8.20 20.10
C GLN A 205 27.10 8.65 19.69
N GLU A 206 28.13 7.89 20.05
CA GLU A 206 29.52 8.16 19.76
C GLU A 206 29.79 8.22 18.25
N GLU A 207 29.20 7.28 17.51
CA GLU A 207 29.28 7.26 16.04
C GLU A 207 28.70 8.55 15.45
N VAL A 208 27.51 8.97 15.91
CA VAL A 208 26.85 10.20 15.46
C VAL A 208 27.67 11.45 15.80
N GLU A 209 28.24 11.53 17.01
CA GLU A 209 29.10 12.63 17.44
C GLU A 209 30.36 12.74 16.56
N GLN A 210 30.99 11.62 16.23
CA GLN A 210 32.18 11.59 15.37
C GLN A 210 31.87 12.04 13.94
N ILE A 211 30.76 11.62 13.39
CA ILE A 211 30.34 11.98 12.01
C ILE A 211 29.96 13.45 11.90
N LEU A 212 29.14 13.92 12.83
CA LEU A 212 28.51 15.24 12.74
C LEU A 212 29.40 16.37 13.29
N GLY A 213 30.28 16.06 14.23
CA GLY A 213 31.02 17.05 14.98
C GLY A 213 30.15 17.84 15.97
N ARG A 214 30.79 18.57 16.88
CA ARG A 214 30.15 19.15 18.05
C ARG A 214 28.90 20.00 17.75
N LYS A 215 28.97 20.89 16.75
CA LYS A 215 27.87 21.83 16.46
C LYS A 215 26.62 21.09 15.96
N THR A 216 26.76 20.30 14.92
CA THR A 216 25.63 19.59 14.29
C THR A 216 25.09 18.48 15.20
N ALA A 217 25.98 17.76 15.92
CA ALA A 217 25.58 16.73 16.86
C ALA A 217 24.75 17.30 18.04
N SER A 218 25.06 18.54 18.50
CA SER A 218 24.34 19.15 19.64
C SER A 218 22.82 19.31 19.39
N ILE A 219 22.38 19.45 18.15
CA ILE A 219 20.96 19.51 17.78
C ILE A 219 20.43 18.15 17.28
N ALA A 220 21.23 17.39 16.52
CA ALA A 220 20.78 16.13 15.93
C ALA A 220 20.52 15.06 17.00
N ILE A 221 21.35 14.96 18.02
CA ILE A 221 21.20 13.98 19.12
C ILE A 221 19.84 14.12 19.82
N PRO A 222 19.48 15.29 20.39
CA PRO A 222 18.18 15.44 21.03
C PRO A 222 17.01 15.44 20.04
N TYR A 223 17.21 15.82 18.78
CA TYR A 223 16.14 15.79 17.76
C TYR A 223 15.77 14.35 17.36
N TYR A 224 16.77 13.51 17.08
CA TYR A 224 16.56 12.10 16.72
C TYR A 224 16.43 11.17 17.96
N ASN A 225 16.29 11.75 19.15
CA ASN A 225 16.12 11.02 20.40
C ASN A 225 17.23 9.98 20.65
N ILE A 226 18.47 10.34 20.38
CA ILE A 226 19.66 9.49 20.53
C ILE A 226 20.12 9.56 21.99
N THR A 227 20.37 8.40 22.60
CA THR A 227 20.85 8.27 23.98
C THR A 227 22.09 7.39 24.08
N PRO A 228 22.94 7.57 25.11
CA PRO A 228 24.16 6.74 25.28
C PRO A 228 23.85 5.25 25.44
N GLY A 229 22.73 4.90 26.09
CA GLY A 229 22.32 3.52 26.31
C GLY A 229 21.59 2.88 25.12
N GLY A 230 21.17 3.68 24.15
CA GLY A 230 20.36 3.22 23.05
C GLY A 230 18.92 2.90 23.43
N ASN A 231 18.09 2.63 22.43
CA ASN A 231 16.70 2.19 22.58
C ASN A 231 16.44 0.82 21.94
N PHE A 232 17.48 0.23 21.32
CA PHE A 232 17.44 -1.07 20.67
C PHE A 232 18.84 -1.73 20.71
N GLU A 233 19.01 -2.78 21.51
CA GLU A 233 20.25 -3.59 21.63
C GLU A 233 21.53 -2.75 21.82
N GLY A 234 21.45 -1.70 22.67
CA GLY A 234 22.58 -0.80 22.95
C GLY A 234 22.86 0.24 21.87
N LYS A 235 22.03 0.30 20.82
CA LYS A 235 22.07 1.29 19.73
C LYS A 235 20.75 2.06 19.68
N ASN A 236 20.67 3.03 18.81
CA ASN A 236 19.49 3.87 18.65
C ASN A 236 18.84 3.65 17.29
N ILE A 237 17.54 3.30 17.31
CA ILE A 237 16.60 3.55 16.23
C ILE A 237 16.23 5.02 16.33
N LEU A 238 16.46 5.75 15.25
CA LEU A 238 16.18 7.19 15.21
C LEU A 238 14.68 7.44 15.16
N ASN A 239 14.19 8.31 16.02
CA ASN A 239 12.78 8.70 16.07
C ASN A 239 12.68 10.17 16.53
N ILE A 240 11.60 10.85 16.17
CA ILE A 240 11.42 12.26 16.45
C ILE A 240 10.29 12.43 17.48
N THR A 241 10.64 12.88 18.67
CA THR A 241 9.67 13.08 19.78
C THR A 241 9.42 14.55 20.07
N ARG A 242 10.19 15.46 19.47
CA ARG A 242 10.15 16.90 19.75
C ARG A 242 10.26 17.68 18.43
N ASP A 243 9.52 18.76 18.33
CA ASP A 243 9.61 19.64 17.17
C ASP A 243 10.99 20.33 17.05
N PRO A 244 11.46 20.61 15.82
CA PRO A 244 12.80 21.13 15.61
C PRO A 244 13.01 22.52 16.21
N LYS A 245 11.98 23.35 16.33
CA LYS A 245 12.04 24.68 16.94
C LYS A 245 12.31 24.60 18.43
N THR A 246 11.63 23.71 19.12
CA THR A 246 11.86 23.47 20.55
C THR A 246 13.28 22.97 20.81
N VAL A 247 13.75 22.02 20.00
CA VAL A 247 15.12 21.48 20.11
C VAL A 247 16.16 22.58 19.83
N ALA A 248 15.99 23.36 18.78
CA ALA A 248 16.90 24.48 18.47
C ALA A 248 17.01 25.47 19.61
N LYS A 249 15.87 25.85 20.21
CA LYS A 249 15.83 26.75 21.35
C LYS A 249 16.61 26.18 22.57
N ASP A 250 16.41 24.90 22.87
CA ASP A 250 17.07 24.25 24.02
C ASP A 250 18.58 24.17 23.90
N VAL A 251 19.09 24.07 22.64
CA VAL A 251 20.54 24.07 22.37
C VAL A 251 21.09 25.45 22.05
N GLY A 252 20.29 26.51 22.23
CA GLY A 252 20.70 27.89 22.06
C GLY A 252 20.88 28.34 20.61
N MET A 253 20.18 27.67 19.65
CA MET A 253 20.18 28.02 18.22
C MET A 253 18.89 28.75 17.83
N GLN A 254 18.98 29.61 16.80
CA GLN A 254 17.79 30.11 16.10
C GLN A 254 17.13 28.96 15.30
N GLU A 255 15.84 29.00 15.14
CA GLU A 255 15.06 27.96 14.45
C GLU A 255 15.61 27.66 13.03
N ALA A 256 15.88 28.72 12.24
CA ALA A 256 16.42 28.58 10.89
C ALA A 256 17.81 27.92 10.85
N ASP A 257 18.68 28.25 11.80
CA ASP A 257 20.01 27.64 11.93
C ASP A 257 19.88 26.17 12.37
N GLY A 258 18.96 25.89 13.29
CA GLY A 258 18.64 24.52 13.73
C GLY A 258 18.15 23.62 12.59
N LEU A 259 17.22 24.10 11.79
CA LEU A 259 16.73 23.37 10.61
C LEU A 259 17.85 23.09 9.59
N LYS A 260 18.72 24.09 9.37
CA LYS A 260 19.90 23.92 8.51
C LYS A 260 20.87 22.86 9.01
N GLU A 261 21.17 22.88 10.33
CA GLU A 261 22.05 21.87 10.93
C GLU A 261 21.43 20.47 10.89
N LEU A 262 20.10 20.34 11.06
CA LEU A 262 19.39 19.04 10.92
C LEU A 262 19.45 18.52 9.48
N ALA A 263 19.31 19.38 8.47
CA ALA A 263 19.49 18.98 7.08
C ALA A 263 20.91 18.47 6.82
N ILE A 264 21.95 19.20 7.30
CA ILE A 264 23.35 18.78 7.22
C ILE A 264 23.56 17.43 7.96
N ALA A 265 22.94 17.25 9.13
CA ALA A 265 23.04 16.01 9.88
C ALA A 265 22.49 14.83 9.08
N ARG A 266 21.29 14.98 8.50
CA ARG A 266 20.66 13.95 7.70
C ARG A 266 21.51 13.56 6.48
N GLU A 267 22.01 14.54 5.75
CA GLU A 267 22.85 14.31 4.57
C GLU A 267 24.15 13.56 4.92
N LYS A 268 24.88 13.99 5.96
CA LYS A 268 26.11 13.32 6.40
C LYS A 268 25.86 11.90 6.90
N LEU A 269 24.81 11.70 7.68
CA LEU A 269 24.46 10.35 8.17
C LEU A 269 24.05 9.45 7.00
N LEU A 270 23.31 9.95 6.03
CA LEU A 270 22.96 9.20 4.82
C LEU A 270 24.21 8.83 4.01
N GLU A 271 25.14 9.76 3.81
CA GLU A 271 26.40 9.50 3.12
C GLU A 271 27.23 8.40 3.82
N VAL A 272 27.37 8.47 5.14
CA VAL A 272 28.11 7.44 5.88
C VAL A 272 27.40 6.11 5.85
N ARG A 273 26.08 6.10 6.03
CA ARG A 273 25.27 4.87 5.99
C ARG A 273 25.29 4.21 4.62
N SER A 274 25.35 4.98 3.52
CA SER A 274 25.44 4.41 2.17
C SER A 274 26.69 3.56 1.93
N LYS A 275 27.72 3.70 2.78
CA LYS A 275 28.95 2.90 2.74
C LYS A 275 28.87 1.60 3.58
N ARG A 276 27.81 1.44 4.38
CA ARG A 276 27.52 0.19 5.10
C ARG A 276 27.03 -0.87 4.12
N ILE A 277 27.16 -2.13 4.49
CA ILE A 277 26.57 -3.25 3.74
C ILE A 277 25.04 -3.12 3.84
N ARG A 278 24.39 -2.94 2.69
CA ARG A 278 22.92 -2.80 2.63
C ARG A 278 22.22 -4.13 2.89
N PRO A 279 20.97 -4.08 3.40
CA PRO A 279 20.07 -5.21 3.35
C PRO A 279 19.92 -5.73 1.91
N LEU A 280 19.57 -7.00 1.78
CA LEU A 280 19.32 -7.61 0.47
C LEU A 280 18.14 -6.89 -0.20
N LEU A 281 18.36 -6.47 -1.42
CA LEU A 281 17.29 -5.94 -2.27
C LEU A 281 16.59 -7.11 -2.97
N ASP A 282 15.30 -7.28 -2.72
CA ASP A 282 14.46 -8.15 -3.54
C ASP A 282 14.13 -7.44 -4.85
N ASP A 283 14.96 -7.67 -5.85
CA ASP A 283 14.96 -7.00 -7.15
C ASP A 283 13.88 -7.52 -8.12
N LYS A 284 12.92 -8.33 -7.63
CA LYS A 284 11.72 -8.67 -8.39
C LYS A 284 10.89 -7.41 -8.68
N ILE A 285 10.41 -7.28 -9.89
CA ILE A 285 9.39 -6.31 -10.26
C ILE A 285 8.06 -7.06 -10.29
N LEU A 286 7.19 -6.81 -9.31
CA LEU A 286 5.88 -7.41 -9.18
C LEU A 286 4.83 -6.47 -9.78
N THR A 287 3.97 -7.00 -10.64
CA THR A 287 2.99 -6.19 -11.41
C THR A 287 2.06 -5.41 -10.51
N SER A 288 1.38 -6.06 -9.57
CA SER A 288 0.42 -5.40 -8.67
C SER A 288 1.08 -4.35 -7.76
N TRP A 289 2.26 -4.64 -7.19
CA TRP A 289 2.93 -3.69 -6.31
C TRP A 289 3.47 -2.47 -7.07
N ASN A 290 3.95 -2.68 -8.30
CA ASN A 290 4.29 -1.58 -9.19
C ASN A 290 3.06 -0.73 -9.54
N ALA A 291 1.92 -1.36 -9.83
CA ALA A 291 0.67 -0.67 -10.10
C ALA A 291 0.23 0.22 -8.93
N LEU A 292 0.35 -0.27 -7.68
CA LEU A 292 0.08 0.56 -6.49
C LEU A 292 1.03 1.77 -6.40
N MET A 293 2.32 1.58 -6.66
CA MET A 293 3.29 2.68 -6.60
C MET A 293 3.09 3.67 -7.75
N ILE A 294 2.77 3.19 -8.96
CA ILE A 294 2.40 4.02 -10.11
C ILE A 294 1.19 4.90 -9.76
N SER A 295 0.13 4.31 -9.17
CA SER A 295 -1.05 5.04 -8.69
C SER A 295 -0.66 6.14 -7.68
N ALA A 296 0.15 5.79 -6.67
CA ALA A 296 0.59 6.74 -5.64
C ALA A 296 1.39 7.90 -6.23
N MET A 297 2.30 7.61 -7.17
CA MET A 297 3.11 8.63 -7.86
C MET A 297 2.26 9.49 -8.80
N ALA A 298 1.35 8.91 -9.58
CA ALA A 298 0.47 9.65 -10.48
C ALA A 298 -0.43 10.62 -9.70
N LYS A 299 -1.06 10.14 -8.61
CA LYS A 299 -1.87 10.98 -7.71
C LYS A 299 -1.05 12.09 -7.08
N THR A 300 0.14 11.78 -6.56
CA THR A 300 1.03 12.79 -5.96
C THR A 300 1.45 13.83 -6.99
N GLY A 301 1.86 13.39 -8.18
CA GLY A 301 2.26 14.29 -9.27
C GLY A 301 1.14 15.23 -9.70
N ARG A 302 -0.09 14.71 -9.86
CA ARG A 302 -1.26 15.51 -10.18
C ARG A 302 -1.60 16.54 -9.09
N VAL A 303 -1.60 16.11 -7.83
CA VAL A 303 -2.00 16.96 -6.70
C VAL A 303 -0.99 18.05 -6.41
N LEU A 304 0.30 17.80 -6.65
CA LEU A 304 1.38 18.74 -6.38
C LEU A 304 1.90 19.47 -7.63
N ASP A 305 1.27 19.24 -8.80
CA ASP A 305 1.71 19.78 -10.10
C ASP A 305 3.18 19.41 -10.43
N ASP A 306 3.55 18.15 -10.15
CA ASP A 306 4.90 17.60 -10.35
C ASP A 306 4.94 16.75 -11.63
N ALA A 307 5.25 17.40 -12.77
CA ALA A 307 5.32 16.76 -14.09
C ALA A 307 6.40 15.67 -14.16
N GLU A 308 7.53 15.81 -13.43
CA GLU A 308 8.60 14.81 -13.42
C GLU A 308 8.09 13.51 -12.77
N ARG A 309 7.34 13.62 -11.69
CA ARG A 309 6.76 12.49 -11.00
C ARG A 309 5.72 11.76 -11.85
N ILE A 310 4.88 12.52 -12.58
CA ILE A 310 3.93 11.94 -13.55
C ILE A 310 4.69 11.17 -14.64
N GLN A 311 5.78 11.72 -15.17
CA GLN A 311 6.58 11.04 -16.18
C GLN A 311 7.24 9.76 -15.64
N LYS A 312 7.73 9.75 -14.39
CA LYS A 312 8.27 8.53 -13.75
C LYS A 312 7.21 7.44 -13.61
N SER A 313 6.01 7.80 -13.17
CA SER A 313 4.89 6.84 -13.07
C SER A 313 4.48 6.31 -14.43
N ALA A 314 4.42 7.16 -15.47
CA ALA A 314 4.12 6.75 -16.84
C ALA A 314 5.20 5.81 -17.41
N ARG A 315 6.47 6.09 -17.15
CA ARG A 315 7.58 5.21 -17.55
C ARG A 315 7.50 3.83 -16.89
N ALA A 316 7.15 3.77 -15.61
CA ALA A 316 6.96 2.51 -14.91
C ALA A 316 5.77 1.72 -15.50
N MET A 317 4.67 2.39 -15.84
CA MET A 317 3.53 1.75 -16.51
C MET A 317 3.90 1.21 -17.89
N GLU A 318 4.65 1.98 -18.68
CA GLU A 318 5.14 1.53 -19.99
C GLU A 318 5.99 0.25 -19.85
N PHE A 319 6.84 0.19 -18.82
CA PHE A 319 7.59 -1.03 -18.51
C PHE A 319 6.66 -2.23 -18.23
N LEU A 320 5.63 -2.06 -17.40
CA LEU A 320 4.68 -3.14 -17.12
C LEU A 320 3.99 -3.62 -18.40
N LEU A 321 3.49 -2.69 -19.22
CA LEU A 321 2.74 -2.99 -20.42
C LEU A 321 3.60 -3.58 -21.55
N THR A 322 4.90 -3.33 -21.56
CA THR A 322 5.82 -3.86 -22.59
C THR A 322 6.53 -5.13 -22.16
N GLN A 323 6.87 -5.29 -20.87
CA GLN A 323 7.66 -6.42 -20.36
C GLN A 323 6.81 -7.49 -19.67
N LEU A 324 5.68 -7.09 -19.06
CA LEU A 324 4.83 -7.98 -18.25
C LEU A 324 3.45 -8.20 -18.88
N ARG A 325 3.23 -7.75 -20.12
CA ARG A 325 2.03 -8.04 -20.90
C ARG A 325 2.42 -8.82 -22.16
N THR A 326 1.79 -9.96 -22.38
CA THR A 326 2.01 -10.75 -23.60
C THR A 326 1.28 -10.14 -24.79
N PRO A 327 1.65 -10.52 -26.05
CA PRO A 327 0.94 -10.05 -27.24
C PRO A 327 -0.56 -10.39 -27.24
N GLU A 328 -0.96 -11.48 -26.56
CA GLU A 328 -2.36 -11.91 -26.40
C GLU A 328 -3.08 -11.15 -25.27
N GLY A 329 -2.43 -10.17 -24.65
CA GLY A 329 -2.98 -9.32 -23.57
C GLY A 329 -2.97 -9.95 -22.19
N LYS A 330 -2.26 -11.06 -21.97
CA LYS A 330 -2.12 -11.70 -20.68
C LYS A 330 -1.11 -10.91 -19.83
N ILE A 331 -1.45 -10.60 -18.58
CA ILE A 331 -0.51 -10.02 -17.62
C ILE A 331 0.28 -11.13 -16.95
N LEU A 332 1.59 -10.91 -16.81
CA LEU A 332 2.50 -11.75 -16.04
C LEU A 332 2.77 -11.10 -14.67
N ARG A 333 2.98 -11.93 -13.66
CA ARG A 333 3.08 -11.48 -12.27
C ARG A 333 4.42 -10.85 -11.92
N ARG A 334 5.53 -11.38 -12.47
CA ARG A 334 6.88 -11.05 -12.01
C ARG A 334 7.87 -10.93 -13.17
N TYR A 335 8.70 -9.86 -13.11
CA TYR A 335 9.89 -9.72 -13.94
C TYR A 335 11.15 -9.72 -13.06
N ARG A 336 12.18 -10.45 -13.47
CA ARG A 336 13.51 -10.51 -12.85
C ARG A 336 14.51 -11.10 -13.83
N ASP A 337 15.77 -10.65 -13.80
CA ASP A 337 16.88 -11.17 -14.62
C ASP A 337 16.57 -11.21 -16.13
N GLY A 338 15.85 -10.19 -16.64
CA GLY A 338 15.49 -10.08 -18.05
C GLY A 338 14.31 -10.98 -18.46
N GLU A 339 13.61 -11.61 -17.52
CA GLU A 339 12.54 -12.56 -17.81
C GLU A 339 11.26 -12.27 -17.04
N ALA A 340 10.14 -12.20 -17.78
CA ALA A 340 8.80 -12.15 -17.21
C ALA A 340 8.25 -13.57 -17.02
N ARG A 341 7.72 -13.89 -15.84
CA ARG A 341 7.20 -15.21 -15.48
C ARG A 341 5.92 -15.14 -14.67
N TYR A 342 5.24 -16.27 -14.65
CA TYR A 342 4.04 -16.58 -13.90
C TYR A 342 2.83 -15.77 -14.37
N ASP A 343 1.71 -16.46 -14.45
CA ASP A 343 0.44 -15.85 -14.81
C ASP A 343 0.02 -14.85 -13.72
N GLY A 344 -0.45 -13.69 -14.15
CA GLY A 344 -1.00 -12.68 -13.25
C GLY A 344 -2.28 -13.17 -12.59
N TYR A 345 -2.44 -12.82 -11.32
CA TYR A 345 -3.67 -13.02 -10.56
C TYR A 345 -4.63 -11.85 -10.79
N LEU A 346 -5.86 -11.99 -10.32
CA LEU A 346 -6.88 -10.96 -10.42
C LEU A 346 -6.36 -9.58 -10.04
N PHE A 347 -5.64 -9.51 -8.90
CA PHE A 347 -5.10 -8.24 -8.40
C PHE A 347 -4.06 -7.61 -9.33
N ASP A 348 -3.26 -8.41 -10.06
CA ASP A 348 -2.29 -7.86 -11.02
C ASP A 348 -3.00 -7.12 -12.16
N TYR A 349 -4.14 -7.63 -12.64
CA TYR A 349 -4.94 -6.98 -13.67
C TYR A 349 -5.67 -5.75 -13.15
N THR A 350 -6.37 -5.89 -12.02
CA THR A 350 -7.25 -4.84 -11.50
C THR A 350 -6.49 -3.65 -10.93
N ALA A 351 -5.34 -3.90 -10.26
CA ALA A 351 -4.44 -2.83 -9.83
C ALA A 351 -3.82 -2.09 -11.02
N THR A 352 -3.41 -2.82 -12.08
CA THR A 352 -2.87 -2.18 -13.29
C THR A 352 -3.96 -1.35 -14.00
N ALA A 353 -5.20 -1.84 -14.06
CA ALA A 353 -6.31 -1.06 -14.61
C ALA A 353 -6.56 0.22 -13.79
N THR A 354 -6.57 0.14 -12.45
CA THR A 354 -6.71 1.29 -11.57
C THR A 354 -5.56 2.30 -11.74
N ALA A 355 -4.32 1.82 -11.85
CA ALA A 355 -3.16 2.67 -12.10
C ALA A 355 -3.21 3.37 -13.47
N CYS A 356 -3.71 2.70 -14.51
CA CYS A 356 -3.99 3.32 -15.80
C CYS A 356 -5.01 4.47 -15.65
N LEU A 357 -6.09 4.27 -14.90
CA LEU A 357 -7.09 5.33 -14.67
C LEU A 357 -6.50 6.50 -13.88
N ASP A 358 -5.62 6.26 -12.90
CA ASP A 358 -4.92 7.31 -12.17
C ASP A 358 -3.94 8.10 -13.07
N LEU A 359 -3.27 7.40 -14.00
CA LEU A 359 -2.43 8.04 -15.02
C LEU A 359 -3.26 8.84 -16.03
N TYR A 360 -4.43 8.36 -16.43
CA TYR A 360 -5.35 9.14 -17.24
C TYR A 360 -5.70 10.47 -16.57
N GLU A 361 -6.07 10.44 -15.29
CA GLU A 361 -6.39 11.65 -14.53
C GLU A 361 -5.20 12.61 -14.38
N ALA A 362 -3.97 12.09 -14.40
CA ALA A 362 -2.76 12.91 -14.31
C ALA A 362 -2.28 13.46 -15.66
N THR A 363 -2.61 12.79 -16.78
CA THR A 363 -2.04 13.09 -18.12
C THR A 363 -3.08 13.50 -19.14
N ASN A 364 -4.35 13.17 -18.94
CA ASN A 364 -5.44 13.25 -19.91
C ASN A 364 -5.14 12.48 -21.23
N GLU A 365 -4.34 11.39 -21.16
CA GLU A 365 -4.02 10.55 -22.33
C GLU A 365 -5.02 9.38 -22.46
N PRO A 366 -5.91 9.37 -23.48
CA PRO A 366 -7.03 8.42 -23.57
C PRO A 366 -6.62 6.95 -23.68
N HIS A 367 -5.39 6.66 -24.12
CA HIS A 367 -4.91 5.27 -24.23
C HIS A 367 -4.88 4.55 -22.88
N TYR A 368 -4.75 5.28 -21.76
CA TYR A 368 -4.83 4.66 -20.43
C TYR A 368 -6.23 4.16 -20.09
N ILE A 369 -7.31 4.89 -20.48
CA ILE A 369 -8.67 4.39 -20.32
C ILE A 369 -8.86 3.12 -21.19
N GLN A 370 -8.39 3.15 -22.43
CA GLN A 370 -8.49 2.01 -23.33
C GLN A 370 -7.77 0.78 -22.74
N THR A 371 -6.54 0.96 -22.24
CA THR A 371 -5.78 -0.12 -21.61
C THR A 371 -6.48 -0.66 -20.37
N ALA A 372 -7.00 0.21 -19.49
CA ALA A 372 -7.78 -0.22 -18.33
C ALA A 372 -9.02 -1.03 -18.72
N HIS A 373 -9.73 -0.60 -19.77
CA HIS A 373 -10.89 -1.33 -20.28
C HIS A 373 -10.51 -2.70 -20.85
N GLU A 374 -9.44 -2.80 -21.65
CA GLU A 374 -8.95 -4.08 -22.19
C GLU A 374 -8.56 -5.07 -21.07
N LEU A 375 -7.92 -4.56 -20.00
CA LEU A 375 -7.57 -5.38 -18.83
C LEU A 375 -8.83 -5.88 -18.11
N MET A 376 -9.83 -5.02 -17.91
CA MET A 376 -11.08 -5.42 -17.28
C MET A 376 -11.93 -6.35 -18.14
N GLN A 377 -11.91 -6.21 -19.46
CA GLN A 377 -12.53 -7.20 -20.38
C GLN A 377 -11.89 -8.58 -20.21
N ARG A 378 -10.55 -8.65 -20.08
CA ARG A 378 -9.90 -9.93 -19.84
C ARG A 378 -10.24 -10.49 -18.45
N VAL A 379 -10.38 -9.63 -17.42
CA VAL A 379 -10.86 -10.04 -16.10
C VAL A 379 -12.25 -10.69 -16.21
N GLU A 380 -13.18 -10.09 -16.95
CA GLU A 380 -14.48 -10.66 -17.20
C GLU A 380 -14.41 -11.99 -17.95
N ASP A 381 -13.58 -12.10 -18.97
CA ASP A 381 -13.46 -13.31 -19.80
C ASP A 381 -12.86 -14.48 -19.05
N LYS A 382 -11.94 -14.24 -18.11
CA LYS A 382 -11.08 -15.29 -17.53
C LYS A 382 -11.25 -15.51 -16.03
N PHE A 383 -11.78 -14.53 -15.31
CA PHE A 383 -11.87 -14.60 -13.85
C PHE A 383 -13.31 -14.62 -13.33
N LEU A 384 -14.31 -14.31 -14.17
CA LEU A 384 -15.71 -14.22 -13.76
C LEU A 384 -16.19 -15.55 -13.14
N SER A 385 -16.88 -15.45 -12.02
CA SER A 385 -17.59 -16.53 -11.36
C SER A 385 -19.10 -16.50 -11.68
N ASP A 386 -19.80 -17.57 -11.34
CA ASP A 386 -21.25 -17.72 -11.60
C ASP A 386 -22.10 -16.65 -10.89
N ASN A 387 -21.66 -16.16 -9.73
CA ASN A 387 -22.37 -15.12 -8.95
C ASN A 387 -22.00 -13.68 -9.33
N GLY A 388 -21.12 -13.47 -10.32
CA GLY A 388 -20.73 -12.15 -10.81
C GLY A 388 -19.59 -11.48 -10.05
N THR A 389 -18.94 -12.19 -9.12
CA THR A 389 -17.63 -11.82 -8.55
C THR A 389 -16.50 -12.39 -9.38
N PHE A 390 -15.25 -12.23 -8.95
CA PHE A 390 -14.10 -12.72 -9.69
C PHE A 390 -13.25 -13.67 -8.85
N HIS A 391 -12.81 -14.78 -9.48
CA HIS A 391 -11.82 -15.67 -8.92
C HIS A 391 -10.44 -15.01 -8.88
N GLU A 392 -9.59 -15.40 -7.93
CA GLU A 392 -8.21 -14.91 -7.84
C GLU A 392 -7.32 -15.36 -9.00
N THR A 393 -7.66 -16.46 -9.68
CA THR A 393 -6.89 -17.04 -10.78
C THR A 393 -7.71 -17.17 -12.06
N ALA A 394 -7.03 -16.99 -13.21
CA ALA A 394 -7.65 -17.11 -14.54
C ALA A 394 -8.10 -18.55 -14.83
N SER A 395 -9.16 -18.71 -15.65
CA SER A 395 -9.66 -20.00 -16.09
C SER A 395 -8.77 -20.71 -17.11
N ASP A 396 -7.89 -19.96 -17.77
CA ASP A 396 -6.90 -20.45 -18.74
C ASP A 396 -5.49 -20.56 -18.15
N GLY A 397 -5.35 -20.50 -16.80
CA GLY A 397 -4.12 -20.67 -16.06
C GLY A 397 -3.87 -22.11 -15.57
N GLU A 398 -3.11 -22.25 -14.49
CA GLU A 398 -2.86 -23.54 -13.84
C GLU A 398 -4.16 -24.17 -13.32
N GLU A 399 -4.31 -25.48 -13.51
CA GLU A 399 -5.45 -26.22 -12.95
C GLU A 399 -5.30 -26.36 -11.43
N LEU A 400 -6.19 -25.72 -10.68
CA LEU A 400 -6.22 -25.72 -9.23
C LEU A 400 -7.34 -26.63 -8.70
N LEU A 401 -7.13 -27.18 -7.50
CA LEU A 401 -8.18 -27.93 -6.78
C LEU A 401 -9.44 -27.09 -6.59
N VAL A 402 -9.25 -25.79 -6.31
CA VAL A 402 -10.32 -24.80 -6.14
C VAL A 402 -9.79 -23.44 -6.57
N ARG A 403 -10.57 -22.72 -7.38
CA ARG A 403 -10.33 -21.29 -7.69
C ARG A 403 -11.01 -20.45 -6.62
N GLN A 404 -10.21 -19.78 -5.80
CA GLN A 404 -10.72 -18.97 -4.69
C GLN A 404 -11.34 -17.65 -5.17
N ILE A 405 -12.27 -17.13 -4.37
CA ILE A 405 -12.86 -15.79 -4.48
C ILE A 405 -12.61 -15.08 -3.16
N SER A 406 -12.00 -13.91 -3.17
CA SER A 406 -11.71 -13.14 -1.96
C SER A 406 -12.09 -11.68 -2.12
N GLY A 407 -12.67 -11.10 -1.05
CA GLY A 407 -12.87 -9.66 -0.86
C GLY A 407 -12.04 -9.14 0.32
N TYR A 408 -11.07 -9.92 0.81
CA TYR A 408 -10.27 -9.58 1.96
C TYR A 408 -9.19 -8.57 1.62
N ASP A 409 -9.35 -7.35 2.12
CA ASP A 409 -8.36 -6.28 2.07
C ASP A 409 -7.40 -6.45 3.26
N GLY A 410 -6.27 -7.11 3.03
CA GLY A 410 -5.25 -7.38 4.03
C GLY A 410 -4.21 -6.27 4.10
N VAL A 411 -2.96 -6.60 3.78
CA VAL A 411 -1.88 -5.61 3.63
C VAL A 411 -1.94 -4.88 2.29
N GLU A 412 -2.59 -5.46 1.32
CA GLU A 412 -2.92 -4.90 0.00
C GLU A 412 -4.42 -5.10 -0.28
N PRO A 413 -5.00 -4.29 -1.18
CA PRO A 413 -6.39 -4.42 -1.59
C PRO A 413 -6.65 -5.77 -2.26
N SER A 414 -7.84 -6.34 -2.09
CA SER A 414 -8.23 -7.53 -2.84
C SER A 414 -8.44 -7.23 -4.33
N GLY A 415 -8.31 -8.28 -5.15
CA GLY A 415 -8.61 -8.18 -6.58
C GLY A 415 -10.06 -7.75 -6.85
N ASN A 416 -11.02 -8.25 -6.06
CA ASN A 416 -12.44 -7.86 -6.18
C ASN A 416 -12.68 -6.41 -5.75
N SER A 417 -12.02 -5.92 -4.69
CA SER A 417 -12.13 -4.52 -4.26
C SER A 417 -11.63 -3.55 -5.34
N ASN A 418 -10.47 -3.88 -5.96
CA ASN A 418 -9.94 -3.11 -7.08
C ASN A 418 -10.80 -3.22 -8.34
N ALA A 419 -11.37 -4.40 -8.62
CA ALA A 419 -12.28 -4.60 -9.74
C ALA A 419 -13.50 -3.69 -9.62
N ALA A 420 -14.13 -3.64 -8.45
CA ALA A 420 -15.27 -2.77 -8.20
C ALA A 420 -14.92 -1.29 -8.46
N LEU A 421 -13.78 -0.81 -7.93
CA LEU A 421 -13.32 0.57 -8.15
C LEU A 421 -13.04 0.85 -9.63
N ALA A 422 -12.34 -0.05 -10.33
CA ALA A 422 -12.03 0.11 -11.75
C ALA A 422 -13.30 0.12 -12.62
N LEU A 423 -14.27 -0.77 -12.35
CA LEU A 423 -15.53 -0.85 -13.07
C LEU A 423 -16.37 0.44 -12.91
N LEU A 424 -16.46 1.00 -11.69
CA LEU A 424 -17.17 2.26 -11.45
C LEU A 424 -16.54 3.43 -12.20
N ARG A 425 -15.21 3.55 -12.16
CA ARG A 425 -14.50 4.63 -12.87
C ARG A 425 -14.62 4.49 -14.38
N LEU A 426 -14.48 3.26 -14.91
CA LEU A 426 -14.68 2.98 -16.34
C LEU A 426 -16.11 3.24 -16.77
N SER A 427 -17.11 2.92 -15.94
CA SER A 427 -18.53 3.22 -16.23
C SER A 427 -18.73 4.71 -16.51
N ALA A 428 -18.11 5.58 -15.72
CA ALA A 428 -18.19 7.03 -15.92
C ALA A 428 -17.42 7.48 -17.18
N TYR A 429 -16.14 7.07 -17.33
CA TYR A 429 -15.31 7.50 -18.46
C TYR A 429 -15.82 7.03 -19.83
N LEU A 430 -16.46 5.85 -19.90
CA LEU A 430 -16.99 5.28 -21.12
C LEU A 430 -18.47 5.55 -21.31
N ALA A 431 -19.15 6.21 -20.36
CA ALA A 431 -20.60 6.38 -20.29
C ALA A 431 -21.35 5.02 -20.47
N ASP A 432 -20.82 3.96 -19.85
CA ASP A 432 -21.39 2.61 -19.90
C ASP A 432 -21.91 2.16 -18.53
N PRO A 433 -23.22 2.33 -18.24
CA PRO A 433 -23.81 1.93 -16.96
C PRO A 433 -23.72 0.42 -16.68
N SER A 434 -23.50 -0.42 -17.70
CA SER A 434 -23.41 -1.87 -17.51
C SER A 434 -22.21 -2.25 -16.64
N LEU A 435 -21.15 -1.46 -16.64
CA LEU A 435 -19.97 -1.66 -15.81
C LEU A 435 -20.28 -1.37 -14.33
N SER A 436 -21.09 -0.36 -14.04
CA SER A 436 -21.55 -0.07 -12.68
C SER A 436 -22.40 -1.22 -12.12
N LEU A 437 -23.28 -1.81 -12.93
CA LEU A 437 -24.08 -2.98 -12.53
C LEU A 437 -23.20 -4.19 -12.17
N LYS A 438 -22.01 -4.32 -12.77
CA LYS A 438 -21.05 -5.36 -12.40
C LYS A 438 -20.41 -5.08 -11.03
N ALA A 439 -20.08 -3.82 -10.75
CA ALA A 439 -19.59 -3.43 -9.43
C ALA A 439 -20.65 -3.66 -8.34
N GLU A 440 -21.92 -3.36 -8.61
CA GLU A 440 -23.03 -3.66 -7.71
C GLU A 440 -23.08 -5.15 -7.33
N LYS A 441 -22.92 -6.06 -8.30
CA LYS A 441 -22.89 -7.51 -8.02
C LYS A 441 -21.74 -7.88 -7.09
N ILE A 442 -20.57 -7.24 -7.23
CA ILE A 442 -19.46 -7.46 -6.29
C ILE A 442 -19.90 -7.03 -4.88
N PHE A 443 -20.44 -5.82 -4.70
CA PHE A 443 -20.86 -5.33 -3.38
C PHE A 443 -21.94 -6.21 -2.76
N LEU A 444 -22.95 -6.63 -3.52
CA LEU A 444 -24.00 -7.49 -3.04
C LEU A 444 -23.47 -8.85 -2.55
N ASN A 445 -22.51 -9.43 -3.29
CA ASN A 445 -21.94 -10.72 -2.90
C ASN A 445 -20.94 -10.62 -1.74
N PHE A 446 -20.38 -9.44 -1.46
CA PHE A 446 -19.52 -9.17 -0.31
C PHE A 446 -20.22 -8.35 0.79
N ASN A 447 -21.57 -8.28 0.77
CA ASN A 447 -22.33 -7.45 1.71
C ASN A 447 -22.09 -7.83 3.17
N GLU A 448 -21.96 -9.12 3.49
CA GLU A 448 -21.66 -9.58 4.84
C GLU A 448 -20.31 -9.04 5.33
N GLU A 449 -19.26 -9.12 4.48
CA GLU A 449 -17.94 -8.58 4.80
C GLU A 449 -17.95 -7.08 4.96
N LEU A 450 -18.69 -6.36 4.12
CA LEU A 450 -18.84 -4.91 4.20
C LEU A 450 -19.53 -4.50 5.51
N MET A 451 -20.58 -5.24 5.91
CA MET A 451 -21.39 -4.91 7.09
C MET A 451 -20.79 -5.41 8.41
N GLU A 452 -20.15 -6.60 8.43
CA GLU A 452 -19.70 -7.20 9.69
C GLU A 452 -18.18 -7.18 9.86
N HIS A 453 -17.42 -7.04 8.75
CA HIS A 453 -15.97 -7.13 8.72
C HIS A 453 -15.31 -5.95 7.99
N GLY A 454 -15.89 -4.76 8.07
CA GLY A 454 -15.47 -3.58 7.32
C GLY A 454 -13.99 -3.19 7.46
N LEU A 455 -13.32 -3.55 8.56
CA LEU A 455 -11.88 -3.37 8.72
C LEU A 455 -11.06 -4.20 7.72
N ASN A 456 -11.57 -5.36 7.35
CA ASN A 456 -10.95 -6.29 6.38
C ASN A 456 -11.46 -6.06 4.95
N ALA A 457 -12.34 -5.08 4.76
CA ALA A 457 -12.91 -4.66 3.48
C ALA A 457 -12.77 -3.14 3.27
N ALA A 458 -11.74 -2.55 3.87
CA ALA A 458 -11.58 -1.09 3.89
C ALA A 458 -11.41 -0.47 2.49
N PHE A 459 -10.81 -1.17 1.53
CA PHE A 459 -10.71 -0.69 0.16
C PHE A 459 -12.01 -0.93 -0.63
N MET A 460 -12.71 -2.03 -0.36
CA MET A 460 -14.03 -2.28 -0.95
C MET A 460 -15.05 -1.25 -0.46
N LEU A 461 -15.02 -0.87 0.82
CA LEU A 461 -15.84 0.22 1.36
C LEU A 461 -15.52 1.57 0.70
N GLN A 462 -14.26 1.84 0.32
CA GLN A 462 -13.94 3.05 -0.46
C GLN A 462 -14.56 3.01 -1.86
N ALA A 463 -14.61 1.84 -2.51
CA ALA A 463 -15.30 1.67 -3.78
C ALA A 463 -16.82 1.81 -3.63
N LEU A 464 -17.41 1.24 -2.59
CA LEU A 464 -18.84 1.40 -2.24
C LEU A 464 -19.16 2.87 -1.93
N HIS A 465 -18.30 3.58 -1.19
CA HIS A 465 -18.44 5.01 -0.95
C HIS A 465 -18.54 5.82 -2.26
N LEU A 466 -17.69 5.48 -3.24
CA LEU A 466 -17.74 6.11 -4.56
C LEU A 466 -19.05 5.81 -5.29
N TYR A 467 -19.55 4.57 -5.21
CA TYR A 467 -20.82 4.17 -5.80
C TYR A 467 -22.00 4.93 -5.20
N LEU A 468 -22.09 4.99 -3.87
CA LEU A 468 -23.19 5.64 -3.15
C LEU A 468 -23.14 7.18 -3.24
N GLY A 469 -21.93 7.75 -3.20
CA GLY A 469 -21.70 9.20 -3.28
C GLY A 469 -21.86 9.77 -4.70
N GLY A 470 -21.78 8.91 -5.69
CA GLY A 470 -21.80 9.27 -7.12
C GLY A 470 -20.50 9.94 -7.59
N LEU A 471 -20.23 9.78 -8.87
CA LEU A 471 -19.12 10.45 -9.56
C LEU A 471 -19.58 11.83 -10.05
N LYS A 472 -18.71 12.83 -9.88
CA LYS A 472 -18.90 14.15 -10.49
C LYS A 472 -18.11 14.20 -11.79
N GLU A 473 -18.79 14.39 -12.90
CA GLU A 473 -18.17 14.56 -14.20
C GLU A 473 -17.92 16.04 -14.48
N VAL A 474 -16.70 16.38 -14.86
CA VAL A 474 -16.31 17.72 -15.29
C VAL A 474 -15.79 17.62 -16.71
N ALA A 475 -16.49 18.18 -17.68
CA ALA A 475 -16.06 18.27 -19.06
C ALA A 475 -15.42 19.64 -19.33
N VAL A 476 -14.13 19.65 -19.66
CA VAL A 476 -13.44 20.85 -20.11
C VAL A 476 -13.37 20.84 -21.63
N VAL A 477 -14.01 21.84 -22.27
CA VAL A 477 -14.10 21.95 -23.72
C VAL A 477 -13.25 23.14 -24.20
N GLY A 478 -12.20 22.85 -24.94
CA GLY A 478 -11.30 23.89 -25.48
C GLY A 478 -10.19 23.29 -26.33
N LYS A 479 -9.36 24.16 -26.89
CA LYS A 479 -8.14 23.68 -27.56
C LYS A 479 -7.12 23.28 -26.50
N ARG A 480 -6.56 22.08 -26.62
CA ARG A 480 -5.60 21.52 -25.63
C ARG A 480 -4.40 22.44 -25.29
N ASN A 481 -3.98 23.29 -26.25
CA ASN A 481 -2.85 24.22 -26.08
C ASN A 481 -3.30 25.64 -25.74
N ASP A 482 -4.57 25.89 -25.41
CA ASP A 482 -5.06 27.18 -25.01
C ASP A 482 -4.90 27.32 -23.48
N THR A 483 -4.27 28.44 -23.05
CA THR A 483 -4.02 28.71 -21.62
C THR A 483 -5.28 28.59 -20.77
N ALA A 484 -6.41 29.12 -21.25
CA ALA A 484 -7.70 29.04 -20.56
C ALA A 484 -8.29 27.60 -20.49
N THR A 485 -7.78 26.68 -21.30
CA THR A 485 -8.16 25.25 -21.24
C THR A 485 -7.25 24.47 -20.30
N GLN A 486 -6.04 24.96 -20.09
CA GLN A 486 -5.03 24.33 -19.22
C GLN A 486 -5.15 24.80 -17.76
N GLU A 487 -5.66 26.01 -17.52
CA GLU A 487 -6.03 26.55 -16.20
C GLU A 487 -7.36 25.95 -15.70
#